data_0991abee23660d1a0ee79d16f317d5c3
#
_entry.id   0991abee23660d1a0ee79d16f317d5c3
#
_cell.length_a   1.000
_cell.length_b   1.000
_cell.length_c   1.000
_cell.angle_alpha   90.00
_cell.angle_beta   90.00
_cell.angle_gamma   90.00
#
_symmetry.space_group_name_H-M   'P 1'
#
loop_
_entity.id
_entity.type
_entity.pdbx_description
1 polymer ?
#
loop_
_entity_poly.entity_id
_entity_poly.type
_entity_poly.pdbx_seq_one_letter_code
_entity_poly.pdbx_strand_id
1 'polypeptide(L)'
;MDRAGLSPHDYHPDRQRRTARRHDRPQTALLIGILLFTLASILCGLAPTLSTLIAARALQGLGAAIMMALTMAFVGETVPRARIGSAMGLLGTTSAIGTALGPSLGGVLITGFGWPAIFLVNAPLGVLTFALAYRHLPADSSRGKSDRAGFDIAGTLLLALTLSAYALAMTIGHGRFGPLNVALLLAAALGTGFFVFIEARTASPLIRLAAFRNPVMSASLAMNALVSTVMMATLVVAPFYLSRALGLDQALVGIVMSIGPVISTLSGVPAGRLVDRLGAPFVIIAGLAAMAAGSIALTVFSGIAGYIAAIAILTPGYQLFQAANNTTVMMDVRPEQRGVISGMLNLSRNLGLITGTSVMGAIFALASAASDVAMARPEAVASGMRTTFAVAAALIAAALAIAAQTYRRRRAPDPG
;
A
#
# COMPACT_ATOMS: atom_id res chain seq x y z
N MET A 1 28.36 64.61 -28.15
CA MET A 1 29.66 63.95 -28.09
C MET A 1 29.77 63.40 -26.67
N ASP A 2 29.68 62.14 -26.28
CA ASP A 2 29.99 60.92 -26.97
C ASP A 2 28.99 59.80 -26.59
N ARG A 3 28.73 58.98 -27.58
CA ARG A 3 28.00 57.71 -27.42
C ARG A 3 28.99 56.66 -26.93
N ALA A 4 28.70 55.94 -25.88
CA ALA A 4 29.36 54.69 -25.58
C ALA A 4 28.28 53.62 -25.38
N GLY A 5 28.31 52.62 -26.31
CA GLY A 5 27.34 51.61 -26.54
C GLY A 5 27.32 50.55 -25.45
N LEU A 6 26.15 50.15 -25.09
CA LEU A 6 25.88 48.90 -24.35
C LEU A 6 25.82 47.75 -25.37
N SER A 7 26.76 46.85 -25.24
CA SER A 7 26.85 45.59 -26.03
C SER A 7 25.77 44.62 -25.57
N PRO A 8 24.97 44.03 -26.50
CA PRO A 8 23.96 43.01 -26.19
C PRO A 8 24.55 41.60 -26.39
N HIS A 9 25.48 41.20 -25.53
CA HIS A 9 25.96 39.82 -25.50
C HIS A 9 26.29 39.44 -24.06
N ASP A 10 25.38 38.69 -23.44
CA ASP A 10 25.64 37.64 -22.45
C ASP A 10 24.32 37.09 -21.90
N TYR A 11 23.38 36.75 -22.77
CA TYR A 11 22.26 35.88 -22.39
C TYR A 11 22.73 34.44 -22.58
N HIS A 12 23.39 33.88 -21.54
CA HIS A 12 23.70 32.45 -21.47
C HIS A 12 22.53 31.69 -20.81
N PRO A 13 21.68 30.99 -21.58
CA PRO A 13 20.62 30.13 -21.02
C PRO A 13 21.17 28.84 -20.37
N ASP A 14 22.47 28.60 -20.41
CA ASP A 14 23.09 27.35 -19.94
C ASP A 14 23.47 27.29 -18.45
N ARG A 15 23.39 28.41 -17.70
CA ARG A 15 23.77 28.40 -16.27
C ARG A 15 22.70 27.87 -15.32
N GLN A 16 21.43 27.84 -15.71
CA GLN A 16 20.34 27.33 -14.85
C GLN A 16 20.10 25.81 -14.96
N ARG A 17 20.72 25.14 -15.93
CA ARG A 17 20.60 23.68 -16.11
C ARG A 17 21.65 22.84 -15.35
N ARG A 18 22.55 23.45 -14.57
CA ARG A 18 23.70 22.76 -13.97
C ARG A 18 23.55 22.33 -12.51
N THR A 19 22.44 22.60 -11.82
CA THR A 19 22.31 22.31 -10.37
C THR A 19 21.34 21.17 -10.02
N ALA A 20 20.83 20.38 -10.99
CA ALA A 20 19.94 19.27 -10.71
C ALA A 20 20.46 17.96 -11.32
N ARG A 21 21.57 17.43 -10.80
CA ARG A 21 22.07 16.10 -11.21
C ARG A 21 22.61 15.34 -10.01
N ARG A 22 21.70 14.81 -9.20
CA ARG A 22 22.00 13.70 -8.30
C ARG A 22 21.63 12.39 -8.99
N HIS A 23 22.55 11.44 -8.93
CA HIS A 23 22.48 10.13 -9.55
C HIS A 23 21.59 9.19 -8.76
N ASP A 24 20.31 9.15 -9.08
CA ASP A 24 19.54 7.94 -8.89
C ASP A 24 19.49 7.23 -10.25
N ARG A 25 19.73 5.93 -10.26
CA ARG A 25 19.55 5.07 -11.44
C ARG A 25 18.22 4.33 -11.30
N PRO A 26 17.09 5.04 -11.38
CA PRO A 26 15.79 4.45 -11.06
C PRO A 26 15.39 3.38 -12.06
N GLN A 27 15.78 3.51 -13.34
CA GLN A 27 15.51 2.50 -14.36
C GLN A 27 16.27 1.20 -14.05
N THR A 28 17.57 1.27 -13.80
CA THR A 28 18.38 0.10 -13.46
C THR A 28 17.85 -0.60 -12.20
N ALA A 29 17.52 0.17 -11.16
CA ALA A 29 16.97 -0.39 -9.93
C ALA A 29 15.60 -1.07 -10.14
N LEU A 30 14.73 -0.50 -10.98
CA LEU A 30 13.44 -1.12 -11.32
C LEU A 30 13.66 -2.42 -12.12
N LEU A 31 14.57 -2.42 -13.09
CA LEU A 31 14.91 -3.63 -13.86
C LEU A 31 15.47 -4.74 -12.97
N ILE A 32 16.33 -4.39 -11.99
CA ILE A 32 16.82 -5.35 -10.98
C ILE A 32 15.64 -5.88 -10.15
N GLY A 33 14.71 -5.03 -9.73
CA GLY A 33 13.50 -5.44 -8.99
C GLY A 33 12.63 -6.42 -9.78
N ILE A 34 12.40 -6.13 -11.06
CA ILE A 34 11.62 -7.02 -11.96
C ILE A 34 12.34 -8.35 -12.16
N LEU A 35 13.65 -8.32 -12.41
CA LEU A 35 14.46 -9.54 -12.59
C LEU A 35 14.45 -10.39 -11.32
N LEU A 36 14.68 -9.79 -10.17
CA LEU A 36 14.67 -10.46 -8.88
C LEU A 36 13.31 -11.10 -8.59
N PHE A 37 12.22 -10.36 -8.81
CA PHE A 37 10.86 -10.89 -8.65
C PHE A 37 10.58 -12.08 -9.57
N THR A 38 11.01 -11.96 -10.84
CA THR A 38 10.78 -13.00 -11.86
C THR A 38 11.56 -14.27 -11.54
N LEU A 39 12.86 -14.15 -11.24
CA LEU A 39 13.69 -15.30 -10.87
C LEU A 39 13.21 -15.97 -9.57
N ALA A 40 12.88 -15.15 -8.56
CA ALA A 40 12.33 -15.67 -7.31
C ALA A 40 10.97 -16.37 -7.51
N SER A 41 10.14 -15.88 -8.44
CA SER A 41 8.88 -16.56 -8.80
C SER A 41 9.14 -17.94 -9.42
N ILE A 42 10.13 -18.06 -10.29
CA ILE A 42 10.54 -19.37 -10.85
C ILE A 42 11.03 -20.30 -9.73
N LEU A 43 11.86 -19.78 -8.82
CA LEU A 43 12.34 -20.55 -7.66
C LEU A 43 11.17 -21.00 -6.75
N CYS A 44 10.14 -20.17 -6.55
CA CYS A 44 8.92 -20.56 -5.83
C CYS A 44 8.21 -21.72 -6.50
N GLY A 45 8.05 -21.68 -7.84
CA GLY A 45 7.39 -22.74 -8.61
C GLY A 45 8.19 -24.05 -8.66
N LEU A 46 9.51 -24.00 -8.46
CA LEU A 46 10.39 -25.15 -8.45
C LEU A 46 10.79 -25.61 -7.04
N ALA A 47 10.25 -24.98 -5.99
CA ALA A 47 10.66 -25.23 -4.61
C ALA A 47 10.32 -26.67 -4.15
N PRO A 48 11.32 -27.51 -3.80
CA PRO A 48 11.07 -28.89 -3.39
C PRO A 48 10.64 -29.01 -1.92
N THR A 49 10.89 -27.98 -1.10
CA THR A 49 10.55 -27.98 0.33
C THR A 49 9.90 -26.69 0.75
N LEU A 50 9.18 -26.72 1.88
CA LEU A 50 8.58 -25.50 2.46
C LEU A 50 9.63 -24.44 2.79
N SER A 51 10.79 -24.84 3.30
CA SER A 51 11.88 -23.91 3.65
C SER A 51 12.43 -23.19 2.42
N THR A 52 12.63 -23.90 1.30
CA THR A 52 13.06 -23.30 0.03
C THR A 52 11.98 -22.38 -0.53
N LEU A 53 10.71 -22.75 -0.41
CA LEU A 53 9.60 -21.90 -0.81
C LEU A 53 9.58 -20.60 0.02
N ILE A 54 9.74 -20.67 1.34
CA ILE A 54 9.77 -19.48 2.21
C ILE A 54 10.93 -18.56 1.82
N ALA A 55 12.13 -19.11 1.60
CA ALA A 55 13.29 -18.31 1.19
C ALA A 55 13.07 -17.66 -0.18
N ALA A 56 12.55 -18.40 -1.16
CA ALA A 56 12.21 -17.87 -2.49
C ALA A 56 11.11 -16.77 -2.41
N ARG A 57 10.11 -16.94 -1.53
CA ARG A 57 9.07 -15.93 -1.26
C ARG A 57 9.64 -14.66 -0.63
N ALA A 58 10.64 -14.75 0.22
CA ALA A 58 11.34 -13.58 0.78
C ALA A 58 12.06 -12.79 -0.32
N LEU A 59 12.77 -13.48 -1.23
CA LEU A 59 13.42 -12.84 -2.39
C LEU A 59 12.39 -12.22 -3.35
N GLN A 60 11.28 -12.91 -3.60
CA GLN A 60 10.19 -12.40 -4.41
C GLN A 60 9.57 -11.12 -3.80
N GLY A 61 9.38 -11.13 -2.48
CA GLY A 61 8.90 -9.95 -1.74
C GLY A 61 9.85 -8.76 -1.84
N LEU A 62 11.17 -8.98 -1.81
CA LEU A 62 12.17 -7.93 -2.01
C LEU A 62 12.05 -7.31 -3.42
N GLY A 63 11.95 -8.14 -4.45
CA GLY A 63 11.73 -7.68 -5.83
C GLY A 63 10.44 -6.87 -5.96
N ALA A 64 9.33 -7.35 -5.37
CA ALA A 64 8.06 -6.65 -5.36
C ALA A 64 8.13 -5.28 -4.64
N ALA A 65 8.82 -5.21 -3.51
CA ALA A 65 9.00 -3.96 -2.76
C ALA A 65 9.74 -2.90 -3.58
N ILE A 66 10.83 -3.29 -4.27
CA ILE A 66 11.57 -2.42 -5.18
C ILE A 66 10.66 -1.91 -6.30
N MET A 67 9.90 -2.81 -6.95
CA MET A 67 8.96 -2.45 -8.03
C MET A 67 7.91 -1.46 -7.53
N MET A 68 7.26 -1.72 -6.40
CA MET A 68 6.21 -0.85 -5.85
C MET A 68 6.74 0.53 -5.48
N ALA A 69 7.89 0.60 -4.81
CA ALA A 69 8.49 1.87 -4.41
C ALA A 69 8.85 2.73 -5.62
N LEU A 70 9.51 2.14 -6.63
CA LEU A 70 9.97 2.87 -7.81
C LEU A 70 8.82 3.23 -8.76
N THR A 71 7.80 2.40 -8.92
CA THR A 71 6.64 2.72 -9.77
C THR A 71 5.95 4.01 -9.31
N MET A 72 5.70 4.17 -8.01
CA MET A 72 5.14 5.43 -7.48
C MET A 72 6.08 6.62 -7.67
N ALA A 73 7.39 6.41 -7.47
CA ALA A 73 8.39 7.45 -7.68
C ALA A 73 8.43 7.93 -9.14
N PHE A 74 8.40 7.00 -10.11
CA PHE A 74 8.35 7.31 -11.53
C PHE A 74 7.11 8.11 -11.92
N VAL A 75 5.92 7.75 -11.41
CA VAL A 75 4.70 8.53 -11.66
C VAL A 75 4.86 9.95 -11.14
N GLY A 76 5.39 10.12 -9.91
CA GLY A 76 5.62 11.45 -9.35
C GLY A 76 6.65 12.29 -10.12
N GLU A 77 7.56 11.66 -10.88
CA GLU A 77 8.61 12.32 -11.64
C GLU A 77 8.20 12.64 -13.09
N THR A 78 7.50 11.72 -13.74
CA THR A 78 7.21 11.80 -15.18
C THR A 78 5.87 12.45 -15.49
N VAL A 79 4.91 12.40 -14.55
CA VAL A 79 3.56 12.92 -14.77
C VAL A 79 3.46 14.40 -14.35
N PRO A 80 2.87 15.28 -15.18
CA PRO A 80 2.60 16.67 -14.81
C PRO A 80 1.75 16.75 -13.54
N ARG A 81 2.03 17.73 -12.65
CA ARG A 81 1.33 17.91 -11.37
C ARG A 81 -0.19 17.90 -11.48
N ALA A 82 -0.73 18.50 -12.56
CA ALA A 82 -2.17 18.57 -12.82
C ALA A 82 -2.82 17.19 -13.11
N ARG A 83 -2.05 16.13 -13.37
CA ARG A 83 -2.54 14.79 -13.71
C ARG A 83 -2.02 13.70 -12.78
N ILE A 84 -1.36 14.05 -11.69
CA ILE A 84 -0.83 13.08 -10.72
C ILE A 84 -1.97 12.24 -10.12
N GLY A 85 -3.12 12.86 -9.81
CA GLY A 85 -4.29 12.15 -9.30
C GLY A 85 -4.78 11.07 -10.25
N SER A 86 -4.94 11.40 -11.54
CA SER A 86 -5.34 10.43 -12.57
C SER A 86 -4.34 9.29 -12.71
N ALA A 87 -3.05 9.57 -12.63
CA ALA A 87 -2.00 8.55 -12.70
C ALA A 87 -2.01 7.63 -11.47
N MET A 88 -2.19 8.19 -10.26
CA MET A 88 -2.36 7.40 -9.04
C MET A 88 -3.63 6.56 -9.06
N GLY A 89 -4.73 7.09 -9.61
CA GLY A 89 -5.96 6.35 -9.86
C GLY A 89 -5.76 5.17 -10.83
N LEU A 90 -4.96 5.37 -11.89
CA LEU A 90 -4.61 4.30 -12.85
C LEU A 90 -3.79 3.20 -12.18
N LEU A 91 -2.83 3.54 -11.32
CA LEU A 91 -2.09 2.56 -10.51
C LEU A 91 -3.03 1.77 -9.58
N GLY A 92 -3.99 2.46 -8.95
CA GLY A 92 -5.03 1.81 -8.14
C GLY A 92 -5.88 0.84 -8.95
N THR A 93 -6.32 1.25 -10.15
CA THR A 93 -7.10 0.40 -11.07
C THR A 93 -6.30 -0.84 -11.49
N THR A 94 -5.04 -0.69 -11.88
CA THR A 94 -4.19 -1.82 -12.29
C THR A 94 -3.97 -2.82 -11.12
N SER A 95 -3.75 -2.29 -9.92
CA SER A 95 -3.66 -3.11 -8.70
C SER A 95 -4.96 -3.86 -8.41
N ALA A 96 -6.11 -3.20 -8.60
CA ALA A 96 -7.43 -3.81 -8.40
C ALA A 96 -7.72 -4.92 -9.42
N ILE A 97 -7.35 -4.72 -10.70
CA ILE A 97 -7.44 -5.76 -11.74
C ILE A 97 -6.62 -6.99 -11.32
N GLY A 98 -5.38 -6.80 -10.89
CA GLY A 98 -4.53 -7.90 -10.41
C GLY A 98 -5.14 -8.63 -9.22
N THR A 99 -5.73 -7.89 -8.28
CA THR A 99 -6.42 -8.47 -7.11
C THR A 99 -7.68 -9.25 -7.50
N ALA A 100 -8.45 -8.75 -8.48
CA ALA A 100 -9.66 -9.41 -8.99
C ALA A 100 -9.34 -10.71 -9.75
N LEU A 101 -8.29 -10.68 -10.56
CA LEU A 101 -7.85 -11.84 -11.35
C LEU A 101 -7.18 -12.92 -10.48
N GLY A 102 -6.59 -12.54 -9.33
CA GLY A 102 -5.83 -13.44 -8.48
C GLY A 102 -6.56 -14.76 -8.15
N PRO A 103 -7.72 -14.72 -7.47
CA PRO A 103 -8.45 -15.92 -7.08
C PRO A 103 -8.93 -16.74 -8.27
N SER A 104 -9.47 -16.12 -9.31
CA SER A 104 -10.02 -16.81 -10.49
C SER A 104 -8.91 -17.44 -11.34
N LEU A 105 -7.89 -16.67 -11.70
CA LEU A 105 -6.74 -17.16 -12.45
C LEU A 105 -5.95 -18.20 -11.63
N GLY A 106 -5.76 -17.93 -10.33
CA GLY A 106 -5.10 -18.86 -9.42
C GLY A 106 -5.84 -20.19 -9.32
N GLY A 107 -7.17 -20.16 -9.20
CA GLY A 107 -7.99 -21.37 -9.18
C GLY A 107 -7.85 -22.20 -10.46
N VAL A 108 -7.95 -21.59 -11.63
CA VAL A 108 -7.75 -22.24 -12.94
C VAL A 108 -6.35 -22.84 -13.06
N LEU A 109 -5.32 -22.08 -12.67
CA LEU A 109 -3.93 -22.56 -12.75
C LEU A 109 -3.68 -23.73 -11.80
N ILE A 110 -4.20 -23.68 -10.57
CA ILE A 110 -4.04 -24.79 -9.61
C ILE A 110 -4.74 -26.05 -10.10
N THR A 111 -5.96 -25.91 -10.62
CA THR A 111 -6.76 -27.05 -11.09
C THR A 111 -6.16 -27.69 -12.34
N GLY A 112 -5.65 -26.88 -13.29
CA GLY A 112 -5.12 -27.37 -14.55
C GLY A 112 -3.66 -27.81 -14.51
N PHE A 113 -2.82 -27.14 -13.72
CA PHE A 113 -1.36 -27.30 -13.75
C PHE A 113 -0.71 -27.50 -12.37
N GLY A 114 -1.52 -27.53 -11.31
CA GLY A 114 -1.04 -27.61 -9.94
C GLY A 114 -0.58 -26.25 -9.36
N TRP A 115 -0.32 -26.25 -8.04
CA TRP A 115 0.03 -25.03 -7.30
C TRP A 115 1.29 -24.29 -7.80
N PRO A 116 2.33 -24.98 -8.38
CA PRO A 116 3.51 -24.26 -8.88
C PRO A 116 3.19 -23.26 -10.01
N ALA A 117 2.14 -23.51 -10.77
CA ALA A 117 1.75 -22.69 -11.91
C ALA A 117 1.39 -21.25 -11.50
N ILE A 118 0.88 -21.03 -10.28
CA ILE A 118 0.57 -19.68 -9.77
C ILE A 118 1.83 -18.80 -9.62
N PHE A 119 2.99 -19.41 -9.48
CA PHE A 119 4.26 -18.72 -9.46
C PHE A 119 4.88 -18.60 -10.85
N LEU A 120 4.83 -19.70 -11.63
CA LEU A 120 5.45 -19.78 -12.94
C LEU A 120 4.80 -18.84 -13.96
N VAL A 121 3.52 -18.51 -13.81
CA VAL A 121 2.84 -17.50 -14.65
C VAL A 121 3.50 -16.13 -14.58
N ASN A 122 4.20 -15.81 -13.49
CA ASN A 122 4.94 -14.58 -13.37
C ASN A 122 6.21 -14.53 -14.24
N ALA A 123 6.72 -15.67 -14.71
CA ALA A 123 7.92 -15.69 -15.54
C ALA A 123 7.70 -15.01 -16.90
N PRO A 124 6.72 -15.41 -17.74
CA PRO A 124 6.44 -14.71 -18.99
C PRO A 124 6.00 -13.25 -18.77
N LEU A 125 5.21 -12.97 -17.73
CA LEU A 125 4.80 -11.62 -17.39
C LEU A 125 5.99 -10.74 -16.96
N GLY A 126 6.93 -11.31 -16.20
CA GLY A 126 8.14 -10.63 -15.77
C GLY A 126 9.08 -10.31 -16.94
N VAL A 127 9.27 -11.26 -17.86
CA VAL A 127 10.04 -11.03 -19.09
C VAL A 127 9.42 -9.92 -19.93
N LEU A 128 8.09 -9.96 -20.12
CA LEU A 128 7.37 -8.92 -20.86
C LEU A 128 7.52 -7.54 -20.18
N THR A 129 7.31 -7.50 -18.86
CA THR A 129 7.44 -6.26 -18.07
C THR A 129 8.87 -5.72 -18.11
N PHE A 130 9.87 -6.60 -18.03
CA PHE A 130 11.28 -6.24 -18.15
C PHE A 130 11.57 -5.62 -19.52
N ALA A 131 11.14 -6.26 -20.60
CA ALA A 131 11.34 -5.77 -21.96
C ALA A 131 10.67 -4.40 -22.20
N LEU A 132 9.43 -4.23 -21.70
CA LEU A 132 8.70 -2.97 -21.78
C LEU A 132 9.39 -1.87 -20.96
N ALA A 133 9.82 -2.17 -19.75
CA ALA A 133 10.51 -1.22 -18.88
C ALA A 133 11.86 -0.81 -19.49
N TYR A 134 12.62 -1.76 -20.01
CA TYR A 134 13.92 -1.51 -20.65
C TYR A 134 13.77 -0.61 -21.88
N ARG A 135 12.71 -0.82 -22.69
CA ARG A 135 12.51 -0.09 -23.95
C ARG A 135 11.90 1.30 -23.77
N HIS A 136 11.01 1.50 -22.81
CA HIS A 136 10.18 2.70 -22.71
C HIS A 136 10.55 3.64 -21.57
N LEU A 137 11.25 3.15 -20.55
CA LEU A 137 11.69 4.04 -19.47
C LEU A 137 12.93 4.83 -19.90
N PRO A 138 13.05 6.10 -19.48
CA PRO A 138 14.24 6.91 -19.76
C PRO A 138 15.50 6.22 -19.25
N ALA A 139 16.51 6.11 -20.12
CA ALA A 139 17.80 5.55 -19.72
C ALA A 139 18.44 6.39 -18.62
N ASP A 140 19.06 5.71 -17.67
CA ASP A 140 19.83 6.36 -16.62
C ASP A 140 20.92 7.24 -17.24
N SER A 141 20.88 8.55 -17.03
CA SER A 141 21.88 9.46 -17.55
C SER A 141 23.22 9.24 -16.81
N SER A 142 24.17 8.60 -17.51
CA SER A 142 25.52 8.38 -17.03
C SER A 142 26.31 9.69 -16.94
N ARG A 143 26.28 10.41 -15.83
CA ARG A 143 27.24 11.49 -15.55
C ARG A 143 27.51 11.62 -14.04
N GLY A 144 28.73 11.27 -13.68
CA GLY A 144 29.39 11.60 -12.40
C GLY A 144 29.45 10.41 -11.43
N LYS A 145 30.66 10.12 -10.96
CA LYS A 145 30.87 9.29 -9.77
C LYS A 145 30.10 9.95 -8.63
N SER A 146 28.99 9.36 -8.23
CA SER A 146 28.34 9.71 -6.98
C SER A 146 29.31 9.38 -5.86
N ASP A 147 29.62 10.34 -5.00
CA ASP A 147 30.04 10.04 -3.64
C ASP A 147 29.03 9.02 -3.11
N ARG A 148 29.51 7.83 -2.80
CA ARG A 148 28.75 6.79 -2.15
C ARG A 148 28.37 7.32 -0.77
N ALA A 149 27.27 8.07 -0.68
CA ALA A 149 26.56 8.19 0.58
C ALA A 149 26.33 6.75 1.03
N GLY A 150 26.99 6.34 2.10
CA GLY A 150 27.00 4.95 2.54
C GLY A 150 25.57 4.46 2.69
N PHE A 151 25.24 3.35 2.02
CA PHE A 151 23.96 2.70 2.20
C PHE A 151 23.89 2.23 3.66
N ASP A 152 22.87 2.62 4.38
CA ASP A 152 22.67 2.22 5.78
C ASP A 152 22.20 0.75 5.86
N ILE A 153 23.22 -0.14 5.80
CA ILE A 153 22.98 -1.59 5.91
C ILE A 153 22.43 -1.93 7.30
N ALA A 154 22.96 -1.28 8.35
CA ALA A 154 22.57 -1.57 9.73
C ALA A 154 21.11 -1.18 9.99
N GLY A 155 20.72 0.05 9.61
CA GLY A 155 19.31 0.49 9.70
C GLY A 155 18.39 -0.38 8.85
N THR A 156 18.80 -0.77 7.64
CA THR A 156 18.00 -1.65 6.76
C THR A 156 17.78 -3.02 7.37
N LEU A 157 18.82 -3.67 7.91
CA LEU A 157 18.70 -4.98 8.54
C LEU A 157 17.86 -4.91 9.83
N LEU A 158 18.08 -3.88 10.64
CA LEU A 158 17.32 -3.69 11.86
C LEU A 158 15.83 -3.45 11.58
N LEU A 159 15.53 -2.61 10.58
CA LEU A 159 14.14 -2.40 10.14
C LEU A 159 13.52 -3.71 9.62
N ALA A 160 14.24 -4.46 8.79
CA ALA A 160 13.76 -5.74 8.26
C ALA A 160 13.48 -6.75 9.39
N LEU A 161 14.36 -6.89 10.37
CA LEU A 161 14.17 -7.78 11.53
C LEU A 161 12.99 -7.32 12.38
N THR A 162 12.86 -6.03 12.64
CA THR A 162 11.76 -5.43 13.40
C THR A 162 10.41 -5.69 12.74
N LEU A 163 10.32 -5.46 11.43
CA LEU A 163 9.11 -5.72 10.64
C LEU A 163 8.79 -7.21 10.56
N SER A 164 9.81 -8.07 10.45
CA SER A 164 9.66 -9.52 10.47
C SER A 164 9.11 -10.00 11.82
N ALA A 165 9.65 -9.50 12.94
CA ALA A 165 9.15 -9.80 14.28
C ALA A 165 7.68 -9.37 14.43
N TYR A 166 7.32 -8.18 13.98
CA TYR A 166 5.95 -7.70 13.96
C TYR A 166 5.03 -8.57 13.12
N ALA A 167 5.43 -8.88 11.88
CA ALA A 167 4.63 -9.70 10.97
C ALA A 167 4.42 -11.11 11.53
N LEU A 168 5.47 -11.73 12.08
CA LEU A 168 5.39 -13.04 12.73
C LEU A 168 4.46 -12.99 13.96
N ALA A 169 4.59 -11.96 14.81
CA ALA A 169 3.73 -11.77 15.98
C ALA A 169 2.25 -11.72 15.59
N MET A 170 1.96 -11.06 14.48
CA MET A 170 0.58 -10.92 13.98
C MET A 170 0.08 -12.17 13.24
N THR A 171 0.95 -13.02 12.71
CA THR A 171 0.57 -14.17 11.87
C THR A 171 0.54 -15.48 12.65
N ILE A 172 1.45 -15.69 13.61
CA ILE A 172 1.54 -16.87 14.43
C ILE A 172 0.34 -16.94 15.38
N GLY A 173 -0.28 -18.10 15.49
CA GLY A 173 -1.40 -18.32 16.42
C GLY A 173 -2.79 -18.09 15.83
N HIS A 174 -2.91 -17.67 14.55
CA HIS A 174 -4.18 -17.55 13.82
C HIS A 174 -5.26 -16.79 14.63
N GLY A 175 -4.89 -15.63 15.19
CA GLY A 175 -5.78 -14.78 16.00
C GLY A 175 -5.80 -15.09 17.50
N ARG A 176 -5.07 -16.11 17.96
CA ARG A 176 -4.83 -16.37 19.39
C ARG A 176 -3.49 -15.78 19.82
N PHE A 177 -3.51 -14.77 20.65
CA PHE A 177 -2.29 -14.15 21.16
C PHE A 177 -1.73 -14.95 22.33
N GLY A 178 -0.63 -15.68 22.10
CA GLY A 178 0.10 -16.42 23.12
C GLY A 178 1.36 -15.67 23.61
N PRO A 179 2.12 -16.27 24.56
CA PRO A 179 3.37 -15.66 25.06
C PRO A 179 4.38 -15.35 23.97
N LEU A 180 4.47 -16.17 22.91
CA LEU A 180 5.36 -15.95 21.79
C LEU A 180 4.96 -14.70 20.98
N ASN A 181 3.67 -14.46 20.76
CA ASN A 181 3.19 -13.25 20.08
C ASN A 181 3.55 -12.01 20.89
N VAL A 182 3.37 -12.05 22.21
CA VAL A 182 3.75 -10.94 23.10
C VAL A 182 5.26 -10.69 23.07
N ALA A 183 6.09 -11.75 23.13
CA ALA A 183 7.53 -11.63 23.04
C ALA A 183 7.99 -11.02 21.70
N LEU A 184 7.38 -11.44 20.59
CA LEU A 184 7.67 -10.89 19.26
C LEU A 184 7.20 -9.44 19.13
N LEU A 185 6.06 -9.05 19.73
CA LEU A 185 5.61 -7.66 19.76
C LEU A 185 6.54 -6.77 20.58
N LEU A 186 7.02 -7.26 21.71
CA LEU A 186 8.02 -6.57 22.51
C LEU A 186 9.34 -6.42 21.73
N ALA A 187 9.79 -7.49 21.07
CA ALA A 187 10.97 -7.43 20.20
C ALA A 187 10.79 -6.41 19.05
N ALA A 188 9.61 -6.34 18.44
CA ALA A 188 9.30 -5.35 17.41
C ALA A 188 9.27 -3.92 17.97
N ALA A 189 8.70 -3.71 19.16
CA ALA A 189 8.69 -2.40 19.83
C ALA A 189 10.10 -1.93 20.20
N LEU A 190 10.92 -2.81 20.79
CA LEU A 190 12.32 -2.53 21.12
C LEU A 190 13.15 -2.28 19.85
N GLY A 191 12.95 -3.12 18.82
CA GLY A 191 13.59 -2.95 17.51
C GLY A 191 13.26 -1.61 16.87
N THR A 192 12.00 -1.17 16.96
CA THR A 192 11.57 0.17 16.48
C THR A 192 12.27 1.28 17.26
N GLY A 193 12.32 1.19 18.57
CA GLY A 193 13.02 2.17 19.41
C GLY A 193 14.52 2.25 19.07
N PHE A 194 15.15 1.09 18.89
CA PHE A 194 16.55 1.01 18.53
C PHE A 194 16.81 1.51 17.10
N PHE A 195 15.93 1.21 16.18
CA PHE A 195 15.97 1.76 14.81
C PHE A 195 15.91 3.30 14.83
N VAL A 196 14.96 3.88 15.53
CA VAL A 196 14.84 5.34 15.67
C VAL A 196 16.11 5.95 16.31
N PHE A 197 16.67 5.27 17.30
CA PHE A 197 17.90 5.73 17.95
C PHE A 197 19.11 5.72 17.02
N ILE A 198 19.30 4.66 16.21
CA ILE A 198 20.37 4.57 15.21
C ILE A 198 20.18 5.61 14.12
N GLU A 199 18.99 5.70 13.53
CA GLU A 199 18.65 6.65 12.47
C GLU A 199 18.86 8.11 12.90
N ALA A 200 18.59 8.43 14.18
CA ALA A 200 18.83 9.76 14.72
C ALA A 200 20.33 10.14 14.77
N ARG A 201 21.22 9.16 14.76
CA ARG A 201 22.68 9.34 14.85
C ARG A 201 23.44 9.09 13.55
N THR A 202 22.77 8.49 12.56
CA THR A 202 23.37 8.13 11.28
C THR A 202 23.49 9.36 10.39
N ALA A 203 24.68 9.57 9.78
CA ALA A 203 24.92 10.70 8.88
C ALA A 203 24.11 10.61 7.58
N SER A 204 23.82 9.40 7.10
CA SER A 204 23.01 9.13 5.91
C SER A 204 21.88 8.17 6.26
N PRO A 205 20.84 8.63 7.01
CA PRO A 205 19.77 7.76 7.49
C PRO A 205 18.91 7.22 6.35
N LEU A 206 18.44 5.97 6.48
CA LEU A 206 17.49 5.33 5.56
C LEU A 206 16.18 6.12 5.51
N ILE A 207 15.67 6.51 6.69
CA ILE A 207 14.47 7.32 6.84
C ILE A 207 14.83 8.57 7.64
N ARG A 208 14.74 9.72 7.01
CA ARG A 208 14.94 10.98 7.73
C ARG A 208 13.80 11.22 8.70
N LEU A 209 14.07 11.11 10.00
CA LEU A 209 13.08 11.31 11.06
C LEU A 209 12.40 12.69 10.99
N ALA A 210 13.07 13.68 10.40
CA ALA A 210 12.50 14.99 10.13
C ALA A 210 11.25 14.93 9.21
N ALA A 211 11.09 13.89 8.38
CA ALA A 211 9.89 13.71 7.55
C ALA A 211 8.63 13.52 8.43
N PHE A 212 8.75 12.90 9.59
CA PHE A 212 7.63 12.73 10.54
C PHE A 212 7.25 14.03 11.28
N ARG A 213 8.08 15.07 11.23
CA ARG A 213 7.71 16.40 11.73
C ARG A 213 6.71 17.11 10.82
N ASN A 214 6.60 16.69 9.57
CA ASN A 214 5.55 17.19 8.68
C ASN A 214 4.20 16.56 9.09
N PRO A 215 3.25 17.34 9.60
CA PRO A 215 1.98 16.82 10.11
C PRO A 215 1.14 16.16 9.02
N VAL A 216 1.26 16.61 7.76
CA VAL A 216 0.53 16.03 6.63
C VAL A 216 1.08 14.64 6.29
N MET A 217 2.41 14.48 6.29
CA MET A 217 3.04 13.20 6.05
C MET A 217 2.64 12.17 7.12
N SER A 218 2.79 12.54 8.39
CA SER A 218 2.46 11.66 9.51
C SER A 218 0.97 11.30 9.53
N ALA A 219 0.09 12.28 9.28
CA ALA A 219 -1.34 12.04 9.15
C ALA A 219 -1.66 11.09 7.98
N SER A 220 -1.04 11.28 6.81
CA SER A 220 -1.24 10.44 5.63
C SER A 220 -0.82 9.00 5.88
N LEU A 221 0.32 8.77 6.55
CA LEU A 221 0.78 7.43 6.91
C LEU A 221 -0.16 6.78 7.93
N ALA A 222 -0.58 7.51 8.97
CA ALA A 222 -1.50 7.00 9.97
C ALA A 222 -2.87 6.63 9.36
N MET A 223 -3.45 7.53 8.55
CA MET A 223 -4.71 7.26 7.85
C MET A 223 -4.58 6.05 6.91
N ASN A 224 -3.46 5.93 6.18
CA ASN A 224 -3.22 4.81 5.27
C ASN A 224 -3.16 3.47 6.01
N ALA A 225 -2.53 3.42 7.19
CA ALA A 225 -2.51 2.23 8.03
C ALA A 225 -3.91 1.86 8.53
N LEU A 226 -4.68 2.84 9.08
CA LEU A 226 -6.04 2.61 9.56
C LEU A 226 -6.99 2.12 8.46
N VAL A 227 -6.97 2.79 7.31
CA VAL A 227 -7.77 2.42 6.14
C VAL A 227 -7.42 1.01 5.64
N SER A 228 -6.13 0.68 5.58
CA SER A 228 -5.68 -0.65 5.14
C SER A 228 -6.08 -1.74 6.14
N THR A 229 -6.07 -1.45 7.44
CA THR A 229 -6.59 -2.33 8.50
C THR A 229 -8.06 -2.66 8.25
N VAL A 230 -8.88 -1.66 7.96
CA VAL A 230 -10.31 -1.84 7.68
C VAL A 230 -10.55 -2.60 6.38
N MET A 231 -9.79 -2.32 5.33
CA MET A 231 -9.92 -3.06 4.07
C MET A 231 -9.62 -4.54 4.22
N MET A 232 -8.68 -4.90 5.10
CA MET A 232 -8.39 -6.31 5.35
C MET A 232 -9.53 -7.04 6.07
N ALA A 233 -10.33 -6.33 6.89
CA ALA A 233 -11.52 -6.91 7.52
C ALA A 233 -12.51 -7.47 6.49
N THR A 234 -12.69 -6.80 5.34
CA THR A 234 -13.58 -7.27 4.27
C THR A 234 -13.14 -8.63 3.72
N LEU A 235 -11.83 -8.86 3.58
CA LEU A 235 -11.28 -10.10 3.06
C LEU A 235 -11.29 -11.23 4.10
N VAL A 236 -11.11 -10.91 5.38
CA VAL A 236 -11.05 -11.91 6.46
C VAL A 236 -12.46 -12.36 6.87
N VAL A 237 -13.42 -11.43 6.98
CA VAL A 237 -14.75 -11.70 7.53
C VAL A 237 -15.73 -12.18 6.48
N ALA A 238 -15.66 -11.63 5.26
CA ALA A 238 -16.64 -11.91 4.21
C ALA A 238 -16.81 -13.41 3.88
N PRO A 239 -15.75 -14.22 3.71
CA PRO A 239 -15.93 -15.64 3.37
C PRO A 239 -16.78 -16.39 4.41
N PHE A 240 -16.55 -16.12 5.69
CA PHE A 240 -17.30 -16.75 6.79
C PHE A 240 -18.76 -16.26 6.83
N TYR A 241 -18.97 -14.96 6.68
CA TYR A 241 -20.32 -14.40 6.66
C TYR A 241 -21.14 -14.95 5.50
N LEU A 242 -20.59 -14.93 4.29
CA LEU A 242 -21.30 -15.37 3.09
C LEU A 242 -21.56 -16.88 3.12
N SER A 243 -20.58 -17.70 3.54
CA SER A 243 -20.76 -19.17 3.58
C SER A 243 -21.56 -19.65 4.78
N ARG A 244 -21.30 -19.12 6.01
CA ARG A 244 -21.88 -19.65 7.23
C ARG A 244 -23.17 -18.93 7.65
N ALA A 245 -23.19 -17.57 7.61
CA ALA A 245 -24.35 -16.82 8.01
C ALA A 245 -25.44 -16.79 6.92
N LEU A 246 -25.04 -16.74 5.63
CA LEU A 246 -25.98 -16.70 4.51
C LEU A 246 -26.14 -18.04 3.79
N GLY A 247 -25.38 -19.08 4.15
CA GLY A 247 -25.49 -20.43 3.59
C GLY A 247 -25.10 -20.55 2.12
N LEU A 248 -24.28 -19.63 1.58
CA LEU A 248 -23.87 -19.66 0.18
C LEU A 248 -22.82 -20.77 -0.05
N ASP A 249 -22.91 -21.41 -1.19
CA ASP A 249 -21.88 -22.32 -1.66
C ASP A 249 -20.58 -21.57 -2.04
N GLN A 250 -19.48 -22.30 -2.18
CA GLN A 250 -18.16 -21.69 -2.45
C GLN A 250 -18.12 -20.90 -3.77
N ALA A 251 -18.87 -21.31 -4.79
CA ALA A 251 -18.89 -20.64 -6.07
C ALA A 251 -19.58 -19.26 -5.95
N LEU A 252 -20.73 -19.21 -5.28
CA LEU A 252 -21.44 -17.96 -5.01
C LEU A 252 -20.66 -17.03 -4.08
N VAL A 253 -19.98 -17.57 -3.06
CA VAL A 253 -19.07 -16.77 -2.20
C VAL A 253 -17.99 -16.11 -3.05
N GLY A 254 -17.35 -16.87 -3.96
CA GLY A 254 -16.33 -16.32 -4.86
C GLY A 254 -16.87 -15.21 -5.78
N ILE A 255 -18.07 -15.41 -6.35
CA ILE A 255 -18.73 -14.42 -7.21
C ILE A 255 -19.04 -13.14 -6.42
N VAL A 256 -19.65 -13.25 -5.26
CA VAL A 256 -20.02 -12.10 -4.42
C VAL A 256 -18.76 -11.36 -3.95
N MET A 257 -17.71 -12.05 -3.56
CA MET A 257 -16.45 -11.44 -3.18
C MET A 257 -15.74 -10.73 -4.34
N SER A 258 -15.94 -11.17 -5.58
CA SER A 258 -15.37 -10.53 -6.76
C SER A 258 -15.97 -9.16 -7.08
N ILE A 259 -17.13 -8.83 -6.52
CA ILE A 259 -17.80 -7.53 -6.71
C ILE A 259 -16.91 -6.37 -6.23
N GLY A 260 -16.27 -6.52 -5.06
CA GLY A 260 -15.36 -5.49 -4.53
C GLY A 260 -14.23 -5.15 -5.50
N PRO A 261 -13.39 -6.11 -5.92
CA PRO A 261 -12.36 -5.89 -6.94
C PRO A 261 -12.86 -5.32 -8.27
N VAL A 262 -14.02 -5.75 -8.75
CA VAL A 262 -14.64 -5.18 -9.97
C VAL A 262 -14.98 -3.70 -9.78
N ILE A 263 -15.66 -3.35 -8.69
CA ILE A 263 -15.97 -1.94 -8.36
C ILE A 263 -14.68 -1.14 -8.19
N SER A 264 -13.66 -1.70 -7.54
CA SER A 264 -12.35 -1.07 -7.36
C SER A 264 -11.69 -0.73 -8.70
N THR A 265 -11.74 -1.66 -9.66
CA THR A 265 -11.23 -1.47 -11.01
C THR A 265 -11.95 -0.32 -11.73
N LEU A 266 -13.27 -0.29 -11.64
CA LEU A 266 -14.09 0.74 -12.30
C LEU A 266 -13.95 2.12 -11.65
N SER A 267 -13.73 2.17 -10.34
CA SER A 267 -13.66 3.44 -9.58
C SER A 267 -12.26 4.08 -9.50
N GLY A 268 -11.18 3.36 -9.80
CA GLY A 268 -9.82 3.88 -9.62
C GLY A 268 -9.50 5.09 -10.50
N VAL A 269 -9.74 5.01 -11.82
CA VAL A 269 -9.51 6.14 -12.74
C VAL A 269 -10.45 7.32 -12.46
N PRO A 270 -11.77 7.14 -12.27
CA PRO A 270 -12.65 8.20 -11.82
C PRO A 270 -12.18 8.88 -10.52
N ALA A 271 -11.75 8.09 -9.53
CA ALA A 271 -11.22 8.63 -8.28
C ALA A 271 -10.02 9.56 -8.51
N GLY A 272 -9.06 9.14 -9.34
CA GLY A 272 -7.91 9.97 -9.70
C GLY A 272 -8.29 11.27 -10.39
N ARG A 273 -9.23 11.22 -11.35
CA ARG A 273 -9.74 12.42 -12.03
C ARG A 273 -10.46 13.39 -11.06
N LEU A 274 -11.13 12.83 -10.07
CA LEU A 274 -11.80 13.64 -9.04
C LEU A 274 -10.78 14.37 -8.17
N VAL A 275 -9.66 13.71 -7.85
CA VAL A 275 -8.53 14.33 -7.14
C VAL A 275 -7.97 15.51 -7.93
N ASP A 276 -7.76 15.34 -9.24
CA ASP A 276 -7.22 16.40 -10.10
C ASP A 276 -8.18 17.61 -10.20
N ARG A 277 -9.51 17.39 -10.12
CA ARG A 277 -10.53 18.44 -10.25
C ARG A 277 -10.87 19.14 -8.93
N LEU A 278 -11.06 18.38 -7.86
CA LEU A 278 -11.56 18.89 -6.58
C LEU A 278 -10.46 19.10 -5.52
N GLY A 279 -9.24 18.62 -5.81
CA GLY A 279 -8.13 18.66 -4.89
C GLY A 279 -8.14 17.51 -3.88
N ALA A 280 -6.92 17.06 -3.51
CA ALA A 280 -6.73 15.90 -2.67
C ALA A 280 -7.37 16.01 -1.26
N PRO A 281 -7.33 17.17 -0.54
CA PRO A 281 -7.92 17.26 0.80
C PRO A 281 -9.42 16.97 0.84
N PHE A 282 -10.16 17.50 -0.14
CA PHE A 282 -11.61 17.24 -0.23
C PHE A 282 -11.89 15.78 -0.52
N VAL A 283 -11.16 15.19 -1.47
CA VAL A 283 -11.37 13.80 -1.89
C VAL A 283 -10.97 12.80 -0.80
N ILE A 284 -9.96 13.10 0.04
CA ILE A 284 -9.63 12.30 1.24
C ILE A 284 -10.82 12.24 2.18
N ILE A 285 -11.42 13.38 2.51
CA ILE A 285 -12.56 13.46 3.44
C ILE A 285 -13.76 12.72 2.84
N ALA A 286 -14.08 12.95 1.57
CA ALA A 286 -15.18 12.28 0.88
C ALA A 286 -14.97 10.76 0.81
N GLY A 287 -13.76 10.29 0.52
CA GLY A 287 -13.41 8.88 0.51
C GLY A 287 -13.56 8.21 1.87
N LEU A 288 -13.03 8.85 2.91
CA LEU A 288 -13.17 8.36 4.29
C LEU A 288 -14.64 8.36 4.76
N ALA A 289 -15.42 9.39 4.41
CA ALA A 289 -16.85 9.45 4.72
C ALA A 289 -17.63 8.31 4.04
N ALA A 290 -17.34 8.04 2.76
CA ALA A 290 -17.93 6.91 2.04
C ALA A 290 -17.52 5.57 2.68
N MET A 291 -16.26 5.41 3.09
CA MET A 291 -15.82 4.20 3.80
C MET A 291 -16.52 4.03 5.15
N ALA A 292 -16.71 5.11 5.92
CA ALA A 292 -17.45 5.08 7.17
C ALA A 292 -18.91 4.65 6.93
N ALA A 293 -19.58 5.25 5.94
CA ALA A 293 -20.94 4.89 5.55
C ALA A 293 -21.05 3.43 5.12
N GLY A 294 -20.13 2.92 4.29
CA GLY A 294 -20.08 1.51 3.89
C GLY A 294 -19.83 0.57 5.06
N SER A 295 -18.93 0.94 6.00
CA SER A 295 -18.69 0.15 7.21
C SER A 295 -19.92 0.11 8.11
N ILE A 296 -20.62 1.23 8.31
CA ILE A 296 -21.89 1.30 9.06
C ILE A 296 -22.97 0.47 8.33
N ALA A 297 -23.07 0.55 7.02
CA ALA A 297 -24.01 -0.25 6.24
C ALA A 297 -23.83 -1.75 6.48
N LEU A 298 -22.58 -2.24 6.60
CA LEU A 298 -22.28 -3.64 6.94
C LEU A 298 -22.70 -4.02 8.38
N THR A 299 -22.91 -3.05 9.27
CA THR A 299 -23.45 -3.33 10.61
C THR A 299 -24.99 -3.40 10.63
N VAL A 300 -25.64 -2.66 9.74
CA VAL A 300 -27.11 -2.47 9.75
C VAL A 300 -27.81 -3.42 8.77
N PHE A 301 -27.31 -3.48 7.53
CA PHE A 301 -27.94 -4.28 6.49
C PHE A 301 -27.50 -5.74 6.55
N SER A 302 -28.47 -6.63 6.36
CA SER A 302 -28.28 -8.08 6.36
C SER A 302 -28.51 -8.65 4.96
N GLY A 303 -28.02 -9.86 4.71
CA GLY A 303 -28.21 -10.58 3.45
C GLY A 303 -27.24 -10.15 2.35
N ILE A 304 -27.35 -10.82 1.20
CA ILE A 304 -26.44 -10.62 0.06
C ILE A 304 -26.57 -9.20 -0.51
N ALA A 305 -27.81 -8.70 -0.68
CA ALA A 305 -28.04 -7.37 -1.23
C ALA A 305 -27.48 -6.27 -0.32
N GLY A 306 -27.63 -6.40 1.01
CA GLY A 306 -27.06 -5.48 1.99
C GLY A 306 -25.52 -5.49 1.96
N TYR A 307 -24.92 -6.67 1.85
CA TYR A 307 -23.47 -6.80 1.71
C TYR A 307 -22.97 -6.13 0.42
N ILE A 308 -23.59 -6.41 -0.72
CA ILE A 308 -23.22 -5.83 -2.02
C ILE A 308 -23.36 -4.30 -2.00
N ALA A 309 -24.47 -3.77 -1.49
CA ALA A 309 -24.70 -2.33 -1.38
C ALA A 309 -23.63 -1.64 -0.52
N ALA A 310 -23.28 -2.24 0.61
CA ALA A 310 -22.25 -1.72 1.49
C ALA A 310 -20.85 -1.72 0.83
N ILE A 311 -20.48 -2.81 0.14
CA ILE A 311 -19.22 -2.91 -0.61
C ILE A 311 -19.19 -1.92 -1.78
N ALA A 312 -20.34 -1.66 -2.42
CA ALA A 312 -20.48 -0.67 -3.50
C ALA A 312 -20.27 0.77 -3.03
N ILE A 313 -20.38 1.05 -1.75
CA ILE A 313 -20.06 2.36 -1.15
C ILE A 313 -18.63 2.37 -0.60
N LEU A 314 -18.23 1.33 0.13
CA LEU A 314 -16.94 1.24 0.80
C LEU A 314 -15.78 1.23 -0.19
N THR A 315 -15.88 0.45 -1.26
CA THR A 315 -14.78 0.25 -2.21
C THR A 315 -14.43 1.50 -3.03
N PRO A 316 -15.39 2.25 -3.61
CA PRO A 316 -15.07 3.54 -4.23
C PRO A 316 -14.49 4.54 -3.22
N GLY A 317 -14.99 4.55 -1.98
CA GLY A 317 -14.43 5.35 -0.89
C GLY A 317 -12.95 5.07 -0.66
N TYR A 318 -12.57 3.79 -0.64
CA TYR A 318 -11.17 3.38 -0.55
C TYR A 318 -10.34 3.88 -1.73
N GLN A 319 -10.83 3.78 -2.96
CA GLN A 319 -10.09 4.26 -4.15
C GLN A 319 -9.93 5.78 -4.16
N LEU A 320 -10.96 6.52 -3.75
CA LEU A 320 -10.90 7.98 -3.55
C LEU A 320 -9.82 8.33 -2.53
N PHE A 321 -9.84 7.68 -1.36
CA PHE A 321 -8.83 7.90 -0.33
C PHE A 321 -7.42 7.59 -0.83
N GLN A 322 -7.20 6.42 -1.43
CA GLN A 322 -5.88 6.00 -1.89
C GLN A 322 -5.30 6.93 -2.95
N ALA A 323 -6.08 7.28 -3.99
CA ALA A 323 -5.63 8.20 -5.02
C ALA A 323 -5.27 9.57 -4.44
N ALA A 324 -6.12 10.11 -3.56
CA ALA A 324 -5.93 11.42 -2.96
C ALA A 324 -4.77 11.44 -1.94
N ASN A 325 -4.66 10.42 -1.09
CA ASN A 325 -3.60 10.31 -0.09
C ASN A 325 -2.22 10.17 -0.75
N ASN A 326 -2.10 9.29 -1.75
CA ASN A 326 -0.86 9.13 -2.50
C ASN A 326 -0.48 10.42 -3.25
N THR A 327 -1.45 11.11 -3.84
CA THR A 327 -1.24 12.40 -4.51
C THR A 327 -0.74 13.45 -3.52
N THR A 328 -1.41 13.60 -2.36
CA THR A 328 -1.02 14.57 -1.31
C THR A 328 0.44 14.40 -0.89
N VAL A 329 0.85 13.16 -0.68
CA VAL A 329 2.21 12.86 -0.21
C VAL A 329 3.24 13.09 -1.31
N MET A 330 2.92 12.75 -2.58
CA MET A 330 3.87 12.84 -3.69
C MET A 330 4.05 14.25 -4.27
N MET A 331 3.06 15.14 -4.11
CA MET A 331 3.12 16.50 -4.70
C MET A 331 4.18 17.39 -4.05
N ASP A 332 4.40 17.28 -2.75
CA ASP A 332 5.29 18.16 -1.98
C ASP A 332 6.69 17.55 -1.77
N VAL A 333 6.98 16.38 -2.37
CA VAL A 333 8.22 15.65 -2.15
C VAL A 333 9.26 15.97 -3.22
N ARG A 334 10.49 16.26 -2.79
CA ARG A 334 11.63 16.46 -3.68
C ARG A 334 11.92 15.17 -4.47
N PRO A 335 12.37 15.26 -5.73
CA PRO A 335 12.65 14.09 -6.56
C PRO A 335 13.53 13.03 -5.86
N GLU A 336 14.56 13.48 -5.14
CA GLU A 336 15.51 12.59 -4.47
C GLU A 336 14.90 11.79 -3.30
N GLN A 337 13.76 12.22 -2.77
CA GLN A 337 13.08 11.60 -1.63
C GLN A 337 11.88 10.74 -2.03
N ARG A 338 11.46 10.78 -3.30
CA ARG A 338 10.24 10.11 -3.77
C ARG A 338 10.28 8.60 -3.53
N GLY A 339 11.42 7.96 -3.77
CA GLY A 339 11.58 6.52 -3.52
C GLY A 339 11.37 6.15 -2.05
N VAL A 340 12.00 6.89 -1.13
CA VAL A 340 11.86 6.66 0.32
C VAL A 340 10.41 6.88 0.77
N ILE A 341 9.80 7.97 0.34
CA ILE A 341 8.42 8.32 0.71
C ILE A 341 7.42 7.31 0.15
N SER A 342 7.61 6.86 -1.09
CA SER A 342 6.84 5.77 -1.67
C SER A 342 6.98 4.47 -0.87
N GLY A 343 8.21 4.14 -0.46
CA GLY A 343 8.48 3.02 0.43
C GLY A 343 7.73 3.15 1.78
N MET A 344 7.72 4.33 2.38
CA MET A 344 6.97 4.60 3.64
C MET A 344 5.45 4.44 3.46
N LEU A 345 4.87 4.90 2.36
CA LEU A 345 3.45 4.69 2.05
C LEU A 345 3.12 3.21 1.91
N ASN A 346 3.94 2.46 1.17
CA ASN A 346 3.77 1.01 1.02
C ASN A 346 3.95 0.27 2.35
N LEU A 347 4.94 0.67 3.16
CA LEU A 347 5.17 0.12 4.49
C LEU A 347 3.95 0.35 5.39
N SER A 348 3.45 1.57 5.47
CA SER A 348 2.26 1.92 6.24
C SER A 348 1.04 1.11 5.81
N ARG A 349 0.82 0.95 4.49
CA ARG A 349 -0.24 0.12 3.94
C ARG A 349 -0.09 -1.34 4.37
N ASN A 350 1.09 -1.93 4.21
CA ASN A 350 1.34 -3.33 4.53
C ASN A 350 1.22 -3.60 6.04
N LEU A 351 1.71 -2.69 6.88
CA LEU A 351 1.49 -2.77 8.33
C LEU A 351 -0.01 -2.77 8.66
N GLY A 352 -0.78 -1.89 8.02
CA GLY A 352 -2.23 -1.87 8.17
C GLY A 352 -2.89 -3.18 7.74
N LEU A 353 -2.50 -3.76 6.59
CA LEU A 353 -3.03 -5.04 6.12
C LEU A 353 -2.70 -6.20 7.09
N ILE A 354 -1.46 -6.28 7.58
CA ILE A 354 -1.01 -7.31 8.54
C ILE A 354 -1.78 -7.15 9.86
N THR A 355 -1.87 -5.92 10.38
CA THR A 355 -2.65 -5.61 11.59
C THR A 355 -4.11 -5.99 11.40
N GLY A 356 -4.69 -5.63 10.25
CA GLY A 356 -6.08 -5.92 9.92
C GLY A 356 -6.39 -7.42 9.90
N THR A 357 -5.52 -8.22 9.31
CA THR A 357 -5.70 -9.69 9.29
C THR A 357 -5.83 -10.23 10.71
N SER A 358 -4.94 -9.82 11.61
CA SER A 358 -4.88 -10.37 12.97
C SER A 358 -5.90 -9.73 13.91
N VAL A 359 -5.94 -8.40 13.98
CA VAL A 359 -6.79 -7.68 14.95
C VAL A 359 -8.25 -7.81 14.56
N MET A 360 -8.60 -7.56 13.27
CA MET A 360 -9.99 -7.67 12.85
C MET A 360 -10.47 -9.12 12.83
N GLY A 361 -9.56 -10.07 12.50
CA GLY A 361 -9.84 -11.50 12.64
C GLY A 361 -10.06 -11.93 14.09
N ALA A 362 -9.26 -11.44 15.02
CA ALA A 362 -9.45 -11.72 16.46
C ALA A 362 -10.75 -11.11 17.01
N ILE A 363 -11.07 -9.86 16.62
CA ILE A 363 -12.35 -9.21 16.99
C ILE A 363 -13.52 -10.04 16.47
N PHE A 364 -13.44 -10.49 15.21
CA PHE A 364 -14.48 -11.31 14.60
C PHE A 364 -14.65 -12.65 15.33
N ALA A 365 -13.55 -13.35 15.64
CA ALA A 365 -13.58 -14.61 16.38
C ALA A 365 -14.16 -14.46 17.78
N LEU A 366 -13.72 -13.43 18.52
CA LEU A 366 -14.24 -13.12 19.86
C LEU A 366 -15.73 -12.78 19.85
N ALA A 367 -16.15 -11.92 18.88
CA ALA A 367 -17.55 -11.50 18.78
C ALA A 367 -18.47 -12.60 18.26
N SER A 368 -17.94 -13.59 17.54
CA SER A 368 -18.65 -14.79 17.13
C SER A 368 -18.78 -15.82 18.26
N ALA A 369 -18.15 -15.58 19.43
CA ALA A 369 -18.16 -16.46 20.61
C ALA A 369 -17.86 -17.94 20.28
N ALA A 370 -17.05 -18.20 19.25
CA ALA A 370 -16.74 -19.52 18.77
C ALA A 370 -15.24 -19.82 18.93
N SER A 371 -14.91 -20.95 19.48
CA SER A 371 -13.51 -21.45 19.50
C SER A 371 -13.01 -21.78 18.09
N ASP A 372 -13.92 -22.16 17.20
CA ASP A 372 -13.72 -22.35 15.76
C ASP A 372 -14.87 -21.66 14.99
N VAL A 373 -14.54 -20.59 14.28
CA VAL A 373 -15.51 -19.81 13.49
C VAL A 373 -16.13 -20.67 12.37
N ALA A 374 -15.41 -21.69 11.89
CA ALA A 374 -15.93 -22.62 10.88
C ALA A 374 -17.08 -23.48 11.39
N MET A 375 -17.21 -23.64 12.71
CA MET A 375 -18.29 -24.42 13.39
C MET A 375 -19.32 -23.52 14.09
N ALA A 376 -19.18 -22.21 13.98
CA ALA A 376 -20.06 -21.23 14.65
C ALA A 376 -21.49 -21.25 14.05
N ARG A 377 -22.48 -20.94 14.89
CA ARG A 377 -23.87 -20.75 14.45
C ARG A 377 -24.01 -19.53 13.54
N PRO A 378 -24.94 -19.56 12.55
CA PRO A 378 -25.14 -18.46 11.60
C PRO A 378 -25.34 -17.09 12.27
N GLU A 379 -26.12 -17.02 13.35
CA GLU A 379 -26.40 -15.77 14.07
C GLU A 379 -25.15 -15.23 14.77
N ALA A 380 -24.29 -16.11 15.29
CA ALA A 380 -23.05 -15.74 15.93
C ALA A 380 -22.05 -15.16 14.93
N VAL A 381 -21.95 -15.75 13.74
CA VAL A 381 -21.13 -15.22 12.63
C VAL A 381 -21.66 -13.86 12.16
N ALA A 382 -22.98 -13.69 12.03
CA ALA A 382 -23.59 -12.42 11.67
C ALA A 382 -23.33 -11.34 12.74
N SER A 383 -23.41 -11.70 14.03
CA SER A 383 -23.06 -10.80 15.14
C SER A 383 -21.58 -10.42 15.11
N GLY A 384 -20.70 -11.39 14.90
CA GLY A 384 -19.26 -11.18 14.73
C GLY A 384 -18.94 -10.18 13.62
N MET A 385 -19.59 -10.32 12.46
CA MET A 385 -19.47 -9.38 11.35
C MET A 385 -19.89 -7.96 11.76
N ARG A 386 -21.08 -7.79 12.37
CA ARG A 386 -21.58 -6.48 12.81
C ARG A 386 -20.59 -5.80 13.77
N THR A 387 -20.12 -6.52 14.77
CA THR A 387 -19.14 -6.00 15.73
C THR A 387 -17.85 -5.60 15.06
N THR A 388 -17.33 -6.42 14.15
CA THR A 388 -16.07 -6.14 13.44
C THR A 388 -16.21 -4.89 12.57
N PHE A 389 -17.33 -4.71 11.86
CA PHE A 389 -17.53 -3.52 11.04
C PHE A 389 -17.93 -2.28 11.84
N ALA A 390 -18.49 -2.42 13.05
CA ALA A 390 -18.63 -1.32 14.00
C ALA A 390 -17.25 -0.78 14.43
N VAL A 391 -16.30 -1.68 14.76
CA VAL A 391 -14.91 -1.30 15.02
C VAL A 391 -14.26 -0.68 13.79
N ALA A 392 -14.50 -1.24 12.60
CA ALA A 392 -14.01 -0.67 11.34
C ALA A 392 -14.52 0.77 11.13
N ALA A 393 -15.80 1.03 11.38
CA ALA A 393 -16.38 2.37 11.31
C ALA A 393 -15.72 3.34 12.30
N ALA A 394 -15.42 2.88 13.54
CA ALA A 394 -14.71 3.67 14.54
C ALA A 394 -13.28 4.01 14.07
N LEU A 395 -12.55 3.06 13.47
CA LEU A 395 -11.21 3.30 12.92
C LEU A 395 -11.23 4.31 11.76
N ILE A 396 -12.23 4.24 10.88
CA ILE A 396 -12.40 5.24 9.81
C ILE A 396 -12.81 6.60 10.38
N ALA A 397 -13.65 6.65 11.42
CA ALA A 397 -13.96 7.91 12.11
C ALA A 397 -12.70 8.54 12.72
N ALA A 398 -11.78 7.74 13.30
CA ALA A 398 -10.48 8.23 13.75
C ALA A 398 -9.64 8.78 12.58
N ALA A 399 -9.62 8.09 11.43
CA ALA A 399 -8.94 8.58 10.23
C ALA A 399 -9.57 9.91 9.72
N LEU A 400 -10.89 10.04 9.75
CA LEU A 400 -11.59 11.30 9.43
C LEU A 400 -11.22 12.44 10.40
N ALA A 401 -11.12 12.15 11.69
CA ALA A 401 -10.71 13.15 12.69
C ALA A 401 -9.27 13.62 12.42
N ILE A 402 -8.35 12.70 12.10
CA ILE A 402 -6.97 13.04 11.71
C ILE A 402 -6.98 13.93 10.46
N ALA A 403 -7.74 13.57 9.41
CA ALA A 403 -7.86 14.36 8.20
C ALA A 403 -8.40 15.77 8.50
N ALA A 404 -9.50 15.87 9.25
CA ALA A 404 -10.14 17.14 9.60
C ALA A 404 -9.20 18.07 10.38
N GLN A 405 -8.47 17.54 11.37
CA GLN A 405 -7.50 18.31 12.15
C GLN A 405 -6.34 18.81 11.29
N THR A 406 -5.79 17.95 10.43
CA THR A 406 -4.65 18.25 9.58
C THR A 406 -4.97 19.36 8.57
N TYR A 407 -6.13 19.29 7.93
CA TYR A 407 -6.51 20.25 6.90
C TYR A 407 -7.12 21.53 7.46
N ARG A 408 -7.71 21.53 8.67
CA ARG A 408 -8.11 22.76 9.38
C ARG A 408 -6.89 23.61 9.75
N ARG A 409 -5.82 23.00 10.25
CA ARG A 409 -4.57 23.71 10.61
C ARG A 409 -3.90 24.38 9.41
N ARG A 410 -4.02 23.82 8.20
CA ARG A 410 -3.52 24.45 6.96
C ARG A 410 -4.33 25.67 6.50
N ARG A 411 -5.60 25.80 6.93
CA ARG A 411 -6.46 26.93 6.58
C ARG A 411 -6.41 28.09 7.58
N ALA A 412 -5.91 27.87 8.79
CA ALA A 412 -5.69 28.93 9.74
C ALA A 412 -4.53 29.82 9.25
N PRO A 413 -4.72 31.16 9.11
CA PRO A 413 -3.61 32.04 8.82
C PRO A 413 -2.59 31.94 9.95
N ASP A 414 -1.30 31.96 9.60
CA ASP A 414 -0.21 32.06 10.57
C ASP A 414 -0.51 33.27 11.46
N PRO A 415 -0.58 33.11 12.79
CA PRO A 415 -0.61 34.25 13.68
C PRO A 415 0.77 34.94 13.54
N GLY A 416 0.82 36.08 12.80
CA GLY A 416 1.99 36.91 12.56
C GLY A 416 2.70 37.38 13.83
#